data_965abe8acd4c9eccc10b1df1c31bab3f
#
_entry.id   965abe8acd4c9eccc10b1df1c31bab3f
#
_cell.length_a   1.000
_cell.length_b   1.000
_cell.length_c   1.000
_cell.angle_alpha   90.00
_cell.angle_beta   90.00
_cell.angle_gamma   90.00
#
_symmetry.space_group_name_H-M   'P 1'
#
loop_
_entity.id
_entity.type
_entity.pdbx_description
1 polymer ?
#
loop_
_entity_poly.entity_id
_entity_poly.type
_entity_poly.pdbx_seq_one_letter_code
_entity_poly.pdbx_strand_id
1 'polypeptide(L)'
;MSGCDFPSVVELNIGGVLYTTSLKTLTSHPDSQLHAIFTGREPITQDAKGRYFLDRDGVLFRYVLDFLRDGTVVLPECFRERERLRREAEKYLLPGLVEAISSESRSRGPGSITVGVKNQIKN
;
A
#
# COMPACT_ATOMS: atom_id res chain seq x y z
N MET A 1 -19.02 22.13 5.26
CA MET A 1 -18.88 20.84 5.62
C MET A 1 -18.78 19.93 4.48
N SER A 2 -17.91 19.11 4.54
CA SER A 2 -17.76 18.25 3.41
C SER A 2 -18.75 17.12 3.52
N GLY A 3 -19.09 16.57 2.41
CA GLY A 3 -19.98 15.45 2.41
C GLY A 3 -19.29 14.17 2.73
N CYS A 4 -18.07 14.20 3.22
CA CYS A 4 -17.40 12.97 3.48
C CYS A 4 -17.06 12.89 4.91
N ASP A 5 -17.86 12.20 5.60
CA ASP A 5 -17.63 11.95 6.99
C ASP A 5 -17.24 10.51 7.17
N PHE A 6 -15.94 10.26 7.19
CA PHE A 6 -15.46 8.92 7.47
C PHE A 6 -15.10 8.83 8.94
N PRO A 7 -15.33 7.67 9.56
CA PRO A 7 -14.98 7.50 10.97
C PRO A 7 -13.47 7.48 11.15
N SER A 8 -13.01 7.74 12.37
CA SER A 8 -11.59 7.75 12.63
C SER A 8 -10.98 6.35 12.55
N VAL A 9 -11.76 5.33 12.80
CA VAL A 9 -11.35 3.94 12.61
C VAL A 9 -12.19 3.37 11.48
N VAL A 10 -11.52 2.86 10.45
CA VAL A 10 -12.16 2.48 9.20
C VAL A 10 -12.02 0.99 8.99
N GLU A 11 -13.13 0.34 8.67
CA GLU A 11 -13.14 -1.09 8.33
C GLU A 11 -13.18 -1.25 6.83
N LEU A 12 -12.27 -2.05 6.31
CA LEU A 12 -12.09 -2.23 4.88
C LEU A 12 -12.33 -3.68 4.50
N ASN A 13 -12.87 -3.86 3.30
CA ASN A 13 -13.02 -5.16 2.68
C ASN A 13 -12.27 -5.07 1.34
N ILE A 14 -11.07 -5.64 1.28
CA ILE A 14 -10.24 -5.54 0.09
C ILE A 14 -10.32 -6.88 -0.62
N GLY A 15 -11.20 -6.95 -1.62
CA GLY A 15 -11.35 -8.18 -2.38
C GLY A 15 -11.75 -9.37 -1.51
N GLY A 16 -12.39 -9.13 -0.38
CA GLY A 16 -12.81 -10.17 0.52
C GLY A 16 -11.95 -10.34 1.77
N VAL A 17 -10.80 -9.67 1.83
CA VAL A 17 -9.93 -9.71 3.00
C VAL A 17 -10.19 -8.50 3.85
N LEU A 18 -10.40 -8.69 5.13
CA LEU A 18 -10.83 -7.61 6.01
C LEU A 18 -9.65 -6.97 6.72
N TYR A 19 -9.68 -5.65 6.80
CA TYR A 19 -8.67 -4.87 7.49
C TYR A 19 -9.35 -3.77 8.30
N THR A 20 -8.70 -3.37 9.37
CA THR A 20 -9.13 -2.22 10.14
C THR A 20 -7.91 -1.31 10.32
N THR A 21 -8.10 -0.04 10.01
CA THR A 21 -7.00 0.91 10.16
C THR A 21 -7.59 2.28 10.44
N SER A 22 -6.74 3.27 10.65
CA SER A 22 -7.22 4.60 10.96
C SER A 22 -7.41 5.41 9.69
N LEU A 23 -8.33 6.36 9.76
CA LEU A 23 -8.52 7.31 8.66
C LEU A 23 -7.22 8.07 8.41
N LYS A 24 -6.49 8.38 9.47
CA LYS A 24 -5.23 9.08 9.34
C LYS A 24 -4.23 8.30 8.48
N THR A 25 -4.16 6.99 8.71
CA THR A 25 -3.27 6.15 7.90
C THR A 25 -3.68 6.16 6.44
N LEU A 26 -4.99 6.02 6.17
CA LEU A 26 -5.47 5.96 4.80
C LEU A 26 -5.25 7.27 4.04
N THR A 27 -5.19 8.37 4.74
CA THR A 27 -5.02 9.68 4.10
C THR A 27 -3.62 10.25 4.31
N SER A 28 -2.65 9.40 4.68
CA SER A 28 -1.32 9.89 5.01
C SER A 28 -0.49 10.27 3.78
N HIS A 29 -0.89 9.83 2.60
CA HIS A 29 -0.14 10.15 1.37
C HIS A 29 -1.05 10.96 0.44
N PRO A 30 -0.84 12.28 0.35
CA PRO A 30 -1.82 13.17 -0.28
C PRO A 30 -2.13 12.89 -1.74
N ASP A 31 -1.17 12.32 -2.48
CA ASP A 31 -1.41 12.06 -3.89
C ASP A 31 -1.89 10.65 -4.18
N SER A 32 -2.16 9.87 -3.15
CA SER A 32 -2.58 8.48 -3.34
C SER A 32 -4.06 8.39 -3.62
N GLN A 33 -4.45 7.27 -4.22
CA GLN A 33 -5.85 7.01 -4.48
C GLN A 33 -6.64 6.89 -3.18
N LEU A 34 -6.03 6.27 -2.15
CA LEU A 34 -6.73 6.13 -0.88
C LEU A 34 -7.01 7.48 -0.25
N HIS A 35 -6.08 8.43 -0.40
CA HIS A 35 -6.34 9.79 0.07
C HIS A 35 -7.54 10.39 -0.67
N ALA A 36 -7.58 10.22 -1.99
CA ALA A 36 -8.70 10.76 -2.77
C ALA A 36 -10.02 10.15 -2.34
N ILE A 37 -10.02 8.84 -2.07
CA ILE A 37 -11.25 8.17 -1.65
C ILE A 37 -11.67 8.65 -0.27
N PHE A 38 -10.76 8.65 0.69
CA PHE A 38 -11.13 8.88 2.08
C PHE A 38 -11.10 10.35 2.48
N THR A 39 -10.93 11.23 1.52
CA THR A 39 -11.24 12.65 1.68
C THR A 39 -12.47 13.05 0.86
N GLY A 40 -13.12 12.06 0.23
CA GLY A 40 -14.38 12.31 -0.46
C GLY A 40 -14.27 12.74 -1.90
N ARG A 41 -13.06 12.74 -2.46
CA ARG A 41 -12.90 13.17 -3.85
C ARG A 41 -13.24 12.06 -4.84
N GLU A 42 -13.19 10.80 -4.42
CA GLU A 42 -13.56 9.69 -5.27
C GLU A 42 -14.58 8.83 -4.54
N PRO A 43 -15.52 8.25 -5.28
CA PRO A 43 -16.56 7.45 -4.64
C PRO A 43 -16.03 6.12 -4.16
N ILE A 44 -16.73 5.55 -3.18
CA ILE A 44 -16.43 4.22 -2.69
C ILE A 44 -17.74 3.58 -2.26
N THR A 45 -17.85 2.27 -2.47
CA THR A 45 -19.02 1.53 -2.07
C THR A 45 -18.76 0.84 -0.74
N GLN A 46 -19.84 0.40 -0.10
CA GLN A 46 -19.75 -0.36 1.13
C GLN A 46 -20.35 -1.73 0.89
N ASP A 47 -19.81 -2.74 1.57
CA ASP A 47 -20.37 -4.08 1.47
C ASP A 47 -21.61 -4.19 2.36
N ALA A 48 -22.18 -5.39 2.41
CA ALA A 48 -23.43 -5.58 3.14
C ALA A 48 -23.31 -5.30 4.63
N LYS A 49 -22.11 -5.31 5.15
CA LYS A 49 -21.87 -5.03 6.57
C LYS A 49 -21.34 -3.64 6.82
N GLY A 50 -21.37 -2.79 5.81
CA GLY A 50 -20.96 -1.40 5.96
C GLY A 50 -19.47 -1.15 5.87
N ARG A 51 -18.70 -2.14 5.53
CA ARG A 51 -17.25 -1.96 5.35
C ARG A 51 -16.98 -1.38 3.97
N TYR A 52 -15.95 -0.54 3.88
CA TYR A 52 -15.63 0.08 2.59
C TYR A 52 -14.93 -0.94 1.71
N PHE A 53 -15.48 -1.13 0.51
CA PHE A 53 -15.06 -2.21 -0.37
C PHE A 53 -14.18 -1.71 -1.50
N LEU A 54 -13.03 -2.36 -1.69
CA LEU A 54 -12.16 -2.13 -2.83
C LEU A 54 -11.93 -3.47 -3.51
N ASP A 55 -12.13 -3.50 -4.82
CA ASP A 55 -11.95 -4.73 -5.58
C ASP A 55 -10.49 -4.85 -6.00
N ARG A 56 -9.63 -5.08 -5.03
CA ARG A 56 -8.20 -5.24 -5.24
C ARG A 56 -7.72 -6.48 -4.50
N ASP A 57 -6.45 -6.80 -4.66
CA ASP A 57 -5.86 -7.98 -4.04
C ASP A 57 -5.73 -7.74 -2.54
N GLY A 58 -6.56 -8.42 -1.77
CA GLY A 58 -6.57 -8.20 -0.33
C GLY A 58 -5.39 -8.82 0.39
N VAL A 59 -4.83 -9.89 -0.15
CA VAL A 59 -3.67 -10.51 0.48
C VAL A 59 -2.47 -9.57 0.42
N LEU A 60 -2.28 -8.91 -0.70
CA LEU A 60 -1.16 -8.00 -0.86
C LEU A 60 -1.39 -6.66 -0.17
N PHE A 61 -2.62 -6.34 0.18
CA PHE A 61 -2.93 -5.06 0.80
C PHE A 61 -2.22 -4.88 2.13
N ARG A 62 -1.86 -5.96 2.81
CA ARG A 62 -1.14 -5.82 4.08
C ARG A 62 0.18 -5.05 3.88
N TYR A 63 0.83 -5.26 2.74
CA TYR A 63 2.08 -4.55 2.45
C TYR A 63 1.82 -3.09 2.11
N VAL A 64 0.69 -2.81 1.47
CA VAL A 64 0.29 -1.43 1.22
C VAL A 64 0.06 -0.71 2.54
N LEU A 65 -0.67 -1.36 3.47
CA LEU A 65 -0.89 -0.77 4.79
C LEU A 65 0.41 -0.57 5.56
N ASP A 66 1.31 -1.56 5.49
CA ASP A 66 2.60 -1.41 6.15
C ASP A 66 3.32 -0.16 5.67
N PHE A 67 3.30 0.05 4.35
CA PHE A 67 3.95 1.23 3.80
C PHE A 67 3.26 2.52 4.25
N LEU A 68 1.94 2.53 4.28
CA LEU A 68 1.22 3.72 4.73
C LEU A 68 1.55 4.06 6.17
N ARG A 69 1.75 3.03 7.00
CA ARG A 69 2.02 3.25 8.42
C ARG A 69 3.46 3.63 8.70
N ASP A 70 4.39 2.97 7.99
CA ASP A 70 5.81 3.03 8.36
C ASP A 70 6.68 3.71 7.34
N GLY A 71 6.19 3.92 6.12
CA GLY A 71 7.01 4.49 5.07
C GLY A 71 7.97 3.49 4.42
N THR A 72 7.94 2.25 4.85
CA THR A 72 8.78 1.19 4.29
C THR A 72 7.96 -0.08 4.18
N VAL A 73 8.51 -1.06 3.51
CA VAL A 73 7.88 -2.36 3.41
C VAL A 73 8.94 -3.43 3.58
N VAL A 74 8.57 -4.49 4.31
CA VAL A 74 9.45 -5.65 4.50
C VAL A 74 8.78 -6.84 3.85
N LEU A 75 9.45 -7.47 2.91
CA LEU A 75 8.89 -8.58 2.17
C LEU A 75 9.49 -9.90 2.66
N PRO A 76 8.72 -10.99 2.60
CA PRO A 76 9.26 -12.30 2.98
C PRO A 76 10.46 -12.66 2.12
N GLU A 77 11.31 -13.51 2.65
CA GLU A 77 12.56 -13.83 1.99
C GLU A 77 12.35 -14.43 0.60
N CYS A 78 11.39 -15.32 0.45
CA CYS A 78 11.10 -15.94 -0.84
C CYS A 78 9.85 -15.37 -1.48
N PHE A 79 9.70 -14.07 -1.39
CA PHE A 79 8.48 -13.42 -1.89
C PHE A 79 8.44 -13.51 -3.41
N ARG A 80 7.40 -14.13 -3.92
CA ARG A 80 7.28 -14.35 -5.36
C ARG A 80 6.27 -13.45 -6.03
N GLU A 81 5.64 -12.56 -5.29
CA GLU A 81 4.59 -11.73 -5.84
C GLU A 81 5.00 -10.27 -5.93
N ARG A 82 6.28 -10.04 -6.13
CA ARG A 82 6.82 -8.69 -6.17
C ARG A 82 6.20 -7.87 -7.28
N GLU A 83 6.04 -8.49 -8.46
CA GLU A 83 5.43 -7.79 -9.58
C GLU A 83 3.96 -7.48 -9.32
N ARG A 84 3.24 -8.40 -8.69
CA ARG A 84 1.86 -8.13 -8.33
C ARG A 84 1.75 -6.99 -7.36
N LEU A 85 2.62 -6.98 -6.35
CA LEU A 85 2.60 -5.91 -5.36
C LEU A 85 2.96 -4.57 -6.01
N ARG A 86 3.92 -4.58 -6.94
CA ARG A 86 4.27 -3.36 -7.63
C ARG A 86 3.06 -2.79 -8.38
N ARG A 87 2.28 -3.66 -9.02
CA ARG A 87 1.09 -3.22 -9.72
C ARG A 87 0.04 -2.65 -8.78
N GLU A 88 -0.11 -3.26 -7.60
CA GLU A 88 -1.01 -2.70 -6.61
C GLU A 88 -0.53 -1.32 -6.18
N ALA A 89 0.76 -1.17 -5.94
CA ALA A 89 1.30 0.12 -5.54
C ALA A 89 1.06 1.17 -6.61
N GLU A 90 1.18 0.80 -7.87
CA GLU A 90 0.91 1.73 -8.96
C GLU A 90 -0.56 2.11 -9.02
N LYS A 91 -1.45 1.15 -8.82
CA LYS A 91 -2.88 1.42 -8.83
C LYS A 91 -3.29 2.33 -7.69
N TYR A 92 -2.66 2.17 -6.54
CA TYR A 92 -2.95 3.04 -5.41
C TYR A 92 -2.23 4.37 -5.51
N LEU A 93 -1.44 4.58 -6.57
CA LEU A 93 -0.70 5.83 -6.79
C LEU A 93 0.25 6.10 -5.63
N LEU A 94 1.06 5.09 -5.32
CA LEU A 94 2.05 5.17 -4.25
C LEU A 94 3.43 4.94 -4.83
N PRO A 95 4.03 5.95 -5.49
CA PRO A 95 5.35 5.76 -6.09
C PRO A 95 6.44 5.45 -5.08
N GLY A 96 6.29 5.92 -3.85
CA GLY A 96 7.25 5.58 -2.80
C GLY A 96 7.23 4.10 -2.49
N LEU A 97 6.06 3.46 -2.56
CA LEU A 97 5.98 2.03 -2.35
C LEU A 97 6.59 1.28 -3.53
N VAL A 98 6.37 1.75 -4.75
CA VAL A 98 6.99 1.14 -5.92
C VAL A 98 8.51 1.14 -5.75
N GLU A 99 9.07 2.25 -5.31
CA GLU A 99 10.51 2.34 -5.09
C GLU A 99 10.98 1.44 -3.95
N ALA A 100 10.19 1.38 -2.88
CA ALA A 100 10.56 0.55 -1.75
C ALA A 100 10.61 -0.93 -2.13
N ILE A 101 9.68 -1.37 -2.98
CA ILE A 101 9.67 -2.74 -3.45
C ILE A 101 10.94 -3.02 -4.26
N SER A 102 11.33 -2.09 -5.13
CA SER A 102 12.53 -2.26 -5.93
C SER A 102 13.79 -2.28 -5.08
N SER A 103 13.86 -1.41 -4.09
CA SER A 103 15.01 -1.38 -3.19
C SER A 103 15.11 -2.66 -2.38
N GLU A 104 13.97 -3.14 -1.89
CA GLU A 104 13.96 -4.37 -1.12
C GLU A 104 14.48 -5.53 -1.96
N SER A 105 14.08 -5.56 -3.24
CA SER A 105 14.55 -6.60 -4.13
C SER A 105 16.05 -6.57 -4.28
N ARG A 106 16.61 -5.37 -4.45
CA ARG A 106 18.04 -5.26 -4.65
C ARG A 106 18.83 -5.62 -3.39
N SER A 107 18.36 -5.16 -2.25
CA SER A 107 19.10 -5.41 -1.03
C SER A 107 19.04 -6.86 -0.58
N ARG A 108 18.10 -7.62 -1.12
CA ARG A 108 17.99 -9.02 -0.75
C ARG A 108 18.66 -9.96 -1.73
N GLY A 109 19.31 -9.44 -2.71
CA GLY A 109 20.01 -10.30 -3.65
C GLY A 109 21.11 -11.07 -2.96
N PRO A 110 21.43 -12.24 -3.45
CA PRO A 110 22.49 -13.04 -2.82
C PRO A 110 23.80 -12.34 -2.85
N GLY A 111 24.06 -11.61 -3.88
CA GLY A 111 25.29 -10.90 -3.90
C GLY A 111 25.17 -9.58 -3.26
N SER A 112 24.08 -9.39 -2.76
CA SER A 112 23.81 -8.11 -2.26
C SER A 112 24.77 -7.76 -1.26
N ILE A 113 25.26 -8.49 -1.15
CA ILE A 113 26.12 -8.11 -0.40
C ILE A 113 26.89 -7.20 -0.97
N THR A 114 26.79 -7.10 -1.45
CA THR A 114 27.32 -6.32 -1.91
C THR A 114 27.30 -5.45 -2.54
N VAL A 115 27.21 -5.47 -2.40
CA VAL A 115 27.32 -4.67 -2.94
C VAL A 115 27.24 -3.85 -3.29
N GLY A 116 27.19 -3.83 -3.25
CA GLY A 116 27.31 -3.02 -3.48
C GLY A 116 27.25 -2.41 -3.83
N VAL A 117 27.21 -2.37 -3.73
CA VAL A 117 27.34 -1.74 -4.16
C VAL A 117 27.27 -1.06 -4.57
N LYS A 118 27.38 -1.12 -4.54
CA LYS A 118 27.41 -0.45 -5.00
C LYS A 118 27.10 0.34 -5.36
N ASN A 119 27.09 0.38 -5.16
CA ASN A 119 26.89 1.05 -5.63
C ASN A 119 26.56 1.53 -6.01
N GLN A 120 26.50 1.41 -5.88
CA GLN A 120 26.30 1.82 -6.33
C GLN A 120 25.86 2.32 -6.80
N ILE A 121 25.81 2.38 -6.76
CA ILE A 121 25.47 2.88 -7.33
C ILE A 121 24.81 3.32 -7.77
N LYS A 122 24.53 3.49 -7.67
CA LYS A 122 24.03 3.90 -8.13
C LYS A 122 23.73 4.19 -8.49
N ASN A 123 23.77 4.05 -8.26
CA ASN A 123 23.70 4.30 -8.75
C ASN A 123 23.57 4.43 -9.11
#